data_ed0c0af2bcfcb136184ef0481597f144
#
_entry.id   ed0c0af2bcfcb136184ef0481597f144
#
_cell.length_a   1.000
_cell.length_b   1.000
_cell.length_c   1.000
_cell.angle_alpha   90.00
_cell.angle_beta   90.00
_cell.angle_gamma   90.00
#
_symmetry.space_group_name_H-M   'P 1'
#
loop_
_entity.id
_entity.type
_entity.pdbx_description
1 polymer ?
#
loop_
_entity_poly.entity_id
_entity_poly.type
_entity_poly.pdbx_seq_one_letter_code
_entity_poly.pdbx_strand_id
1 'polypeptide(L)'
;MLKKLSVLALSAVILTGCSWSHVKTVNAVDAGNITKVCVVANSNKPADPAVQQMIQNSLLTLGVDNILVSGESRSYENQCSNMLKFSTRGGNAKKIGLLHVRFYKVNDIDNFKILGEISHKEKVKVAELQLIVNDLIKQLLNK
;
A
#
# COMPACT_ATOMS: atom_id res chain seq x y z
N MET A 1 46.33 -31.97 5.88
CA MET A 1 45.78 -31.06 4.85
C MET A 1 44.51 -30.42 5.36
N LEU A 2 44.66 -29.25 5.79
CA LEU A 2 43.53 -28.47 6.29
C LEU A 2 42.87 -27.76 5.13
N LYS A 3 41.78 -28.26 4.68
CA LYS A 3 40.89 -27.48 3.87
C LYS A 3 40.16 -26.50 4.78
N LYS A 4 40.60 -25.31 4.75
CA LYS A 4 39.83 -24.21 5.32
C LYS A 4 38.58 -24.07 4.47
N LEU A 5 37.52 -24.60 4.95
CA LEU A 5 36.20 -24.18 4.54
C LEU A 5 36.03 -22.77 5.04
N SER A 6 36.32 -21.85 4.18
CA SER A 6 35.78 -20.51 4.32
C SER A 6 34.31 -20.64 4.14
N VAL A 7 33.63 -20.82 5.22
CA VAL A 7 32.21 -20.51 5.27
C VAL A 7 32.18 -19.01 5.14
N LEU A 8 32.08 -18.55 3.91
CA LEU A 8 31.51 -17.27 3.65
C LEU A 8 30.09 -17.37 4.15
N ALA A 9 29.92 -17.00 5.38
CA ALA A 9 28.64 -16.58 5.83
C ALA A 9 28.26 -15.38 4.93
N LEU A 10 27.56 -15.69 3.89
CA LEU A 10 26.79 -14.70 3.18
C LEU A 10 25.77 -14.22 4.19
N SER A 11 26.15 -13.31 5.00
CA SER A 11 25.22 -12.45 5.68
C SER A 11 24.56 -11.66 4.56
N ALA A 12 23.51 -12.21 4.04
CA ALA A 12 22.55 -11.45 3.30
C ALA A 12 22.06 -10.39 4.27
N VAL A 13 22.75 -9.30 4.28
CA VAL A 13 22.24 -8.10 4.93
C VAL A 13 21.06 -7.71 4.11
N ILE A 14 19.96 -8.21 4.51
CA ILE A 14 18.70 -7.74 4.02
C ILE A 14 18.56 -6.34 4.58
N LEU A 15 19.05 -5.39 3.85
CA LEU A 15 18.80 -3.97 4.08
C LEU A 15 17.38 -3.67 3.66
N THR A 16 16.49 -4.49 4.14
CA THR A 16 15.11 -4.30 3.87
C THR A 16 14.56 -3.31 4.83
N GLY A 17 14.22 -2.19 4.29
CA GLY A 17 13.01 -1.62 4.73
C GLY A 17 13.07 -0.75 5.95
N CYS A 18 14.16 -0.10 6.23
CA CYS A 18 14.14 1.06 7.14
C CYS A 18 13.27 2.20 6.61
N SER A 19 12.76 2.11 5.39
CA SER A 19 11.82 3.06 4.79
C SER A 19 10.38 2.88 5.26
N TRP A 20 10.01 1.73 5.80
CA TRP A 20 8.69 1.51 6.36
C TRP A 20 8.66 1.95 7.82
N SER A 21 7.98 3.05 8.10
CA SER A 21 7.90 3.60 9.45
C SER A 21 6.82 2.99 10.31
N HIS A 22 5.81 2.41 9.70
CA HIS A 22 4.68 1.79 10.38
C HIS A 22 4.05 0.75 9.46
N VAL A 23 3.99 -0.49 9.94
CA VAL A 23 3.46 -1.60 9.16
C VAL A 23 2.51 -2.43 10.02
N LYS A 24 1.26 -2.51 9.59
CA LYS A 24 0.26 -3.46 10.06
C LYS A 24 -0.34 -4.12 8.83
N THR A 25 -0.05 -5.39 8.62
CA THR A 25 -0.59 -6.13 7.49
C THR A 25 -1.96 -6.72 7.80
N VAL A 26 -2.76 -6.90 6.75
CA VAL A 26 -4.02 -7.63 6.86
C VAL A 26 -3.72 -9.08 7.24
N ASN A 27 -4.47 -9.66 8.16
CA ASN A 27 -4.26 -11.06 8.53
C ASN A 27 -4.59 -12.02 7.37
N ALA A 28 -4.02 -13.22 7.41
CA ALA A 28 -4.11 -14.17 6.29
C ALA A 28 -5.55 -14.59 5.95
N VAL A 29 -6.43 -14.66 6.94
CA VAL A 29 -7.84 -15.03 6.74
C VAL A 29 -8.56 -13.94 5.97
N ASP A 30 -8.44 -12.70 6.41
CA ASP A 30 -9.05 -11.55 5.73
C ASP A 30 -8.43 -11.34 4.34
N ALA A 31 -7.10 -11.48 4.22
CA ALA A 31 -6.39 -11.35 2.95
C ALA A 31 -6.89 -12.32 1.87
N GLY A 32 -7.21 -13.55 2.26
CA GLY A 32 -7.75 -14.57 1.35
C GLY A 32 -9.13 -14.22 0.79
N ASN A 33 -9.87 -13.37 1.46
CA ASN A 33 -11.22 -12.95 1.07
C ASN A 33 -11.27 -11.62 0.30
N ILE A 34 -10.13 -10.95 0.15
CA ILE A 34 -10.07 -9.68 -0.56
C ILE A 34 -10.00 -9.91 -2.06
N THR A 35 -11.11 -9.69 -2.73
CA THR A 35 -11.24 -9.81 -4.19
C THR A 35 -11.58 -8.49 -4.88
N LYS A 36 -12.13 -7.55 -4.13
CA LYS A 36 -12.55 -6.23 -4.63
C LYS A 36 -12.33 -5.16 -3.55
N VAL A 37 -11.84 -4.02 -3.96
CA VAL A 37 -11.55 -2.89 -3.09
C VAL A 37 -12.08 -1.60 -3.70
N CYS A 38 -12.70 -0.77 -2.89
CA CYS A 38 -12.97 0.62 -3.24
C CYS A 38 -11.76 1.47 -2.88
N VAL A 39 -11.13 2.08 -3.87
CA VAL A 39 -10.07 3.06 -3.68
C VAL A 39 -10.69 4.45 -3.57
N VAL A 40 -10.47 5.10 -2.44
CA VAL A 40 -10.99 6.46 -2.23
C VAL A 40 -10.13 7.46 -3.00
N ALA A 41 -10.76 8.20 -3.90
CA ALA A 41 -10.09 9.23 -4.67
C ALA A 41 -9.48 10.29 -3.76
N ASN A 42 -8.24 10.66 -4.06
CA ASN A 42 -7.52 11.71 -3.35
C ASN A 42 -6.81 12.61 -4.36
N SER A 43 -7.03 13.91 -4.24
CA SER A 43 -6.43 14.93 -5.10
C SER A 43 -5.94 16.15 -4.30
N ASN A 44 -5.69 15.97 -3.00
CA ASN A 44 -5.27 17.04 -2.11
C ASN A 44 -3.85 17.55 -2.38
N LYS A 45 -3.01 16.71 -2.97
CA LYS A 45 -1.61 17.00 -3.29
C LYS A 45 -1.31 16.76 -4.76
N PRO A 46 -0.29 17.45 -5.32
CA PRO A 46 0.01 17.34 -6.76
C PRO A 46 0.35 15.92 -7.24
N ALA A 47 0.96 15.08 -6.40
CA ALA A 47 1.30 13.71 -6.75
C ALA A 47 0.14 12.71 -6.60
N ASP A 48 -0.94 13.08 -5.94
CA ASP A 48 -2.02 12.16 -5.57
C ASP A 48 -2.67 11.46 -6.77
N PRO A 49 -2.96 12.11 -7.90
CA PRO A 49 -3.53 11.41 -9.05
C PRO A 49 -2.63 10.31 -9.60
N ALA A 50 -1.32 10.54 -9.66
CA ALA A 50 -0.36 9.55 -10.12
C ALA A 50 -0.25 8.38 -9.13
N VAL A 51 -0.19 8.65 -7.84
CA VAL A 51 -0.14 7.63 -6.79
C VAL A 51 -1.43 6.79 -6.78
N GLN A 52 -2.56 7.41 -6.95
CA GLN A 52 -3.86 6.74 -7.06
C GLN A 52 -3.87 5.72 -8.21
N GLN A 53 -3.39 6.11 -9.38
CA GLN A 53 -3.27 5.22 -10.52
C GLN A 53 -2.33 4.04 -10.24
N MET A 54 -1.21 4.30 -9.56
CA MET A 54 -0.25 3.26 -9.18
C MET A 54 -0.86 2.26 -8.20
N ILE A 55 -1.63 2.71 -7.23
CA ILE A 55 -2.35 1.85 -6.29
C ILE A 55 -3.35 0.95 -7.02
N GLN A 56 -4.13 1.52 -7.93
CA GLN A 56 -5.07 0.76 -8.74
C GLN A 56 -4.37 -0.30 -9.59
N ASN A 57 -3.26 0.06 -10.24
CA ASN A 57 -2.45 -0.88 -11.01
C ASN A 57 -1.87 -2.01 -10.14
N SER A 58 -1.41 -1.68 -8.94
CA SER A 58 -0.87 -2.68 -8.00
C SER A 58 -1.94 -3.67 -7.55
N LEU A 59 -3.14 -3.20 -7.27
CA LEU A 59 -4.27 -4.07 -6.90
C LEU A 59 -4.61 -5.03 -8.05
N LEU A 60 -4.70 -4.54 -9.27
CA LEU A 60 -4.95 -5.38 -10.45
C LEU A 60 -3.86 -6.44 -10.64
N THR A 61 -2.61 -6.08 -10.46
CA THR A 61 -1.47 -7.02 -10.54
C THR A 61 -1.59 -8.15 -9.52
N LEU A 62 -2.17 -7.88 -8.37
CA LEU A 62 -2.43 -8.89 -7.33
C LEU A 62 -3.75 -9.67 -7.52
N GLY A 63 -4.44 -9.43 -8.62
CA GLY A 63 -5.73 -10.08 -8.88
C GLY A 63 -6.89 -9.51 -8.06
N VAL A 64 -6.76 -8.28 -7.57
CA VAL A 64 -7.79 -7.60 -6.79
C VAL A 64 -8.48 -6.56 -7.66
N ASP A 65 -9.76 -6.74 -7.92
CA ASP A 65 -10.56 -5.76 -8.61
C ASP A 65 -10.70 -4.50 -7.76
N ASN A 66 -10.73 -3.36 -8.39
CA ASN A 66 -10.92 -2.10 -7.70
C ASN A 66 -11.77 -1.13 -8.49
N ILE A 67 -12.44 -0.27 -7.76
CA ILE A 67 -13.17 0.86 -8.31
C ILE A 67 -12.77 2.12 -7.56
N LEU A 68 -12.78 3.23 -8.27
CA LEU A 68 -12.52 4.53 -7.69
C LEU A 68 -13.83 5.12 -7.17
N VAL A 69 -13.82 5.57 -5.93
CA VAL A 69 -14.99 6.19 -5.28
C VAL A 69 -14.63 7.58 -4.75
N SER A 70 -15.62 8.46 -4.70
CA SER A 70 -15.44 9.77 -4.10
C SER A 70 -15.38 9.69 -2.57
N GLY A 71 -14.44 10.38 -1.96
CA GLY A 71 -14.35 10.48 -0.49
C GLY A 71 -15.53 11.20 0.16
N GLU A 72 -16.27 11.99 -0.60
CA GLU A 72 -17.46 12.72 -0.16
C GLU A 72 -18.75 11.89 -0.26
N SER A 73 -18.71 10.82 -1.05
CA SER A 73 -19.84 9.94 -1.28
C SER A 73 -19.73 8.70 -0.42
N ARG A 74 -20.76 8.38 0.32
CA ARG A 74 -20.89 7.11 1.05
C ARG A 74 -21.39 5.96 0.17
N SER A 75 -21.43 6.15 -1.14
CA SER A 75 -21.88 5.14 -2.09
C SER A 75 -21.05 3.86 -2.11
N TYR A 76 -19.80 3.92 -1.61
CA TYR A 76 -18.92 2.76 -1.53
C TYR A 76 -19.39 1.71 -0.52
N GLU A 77 -20.18 2.08 0.46
CA GLU A 77 -20.71 1.16 1.49
C GLU A 77 -21.53 0.01 0.90
N ASN A 78 -22.21 0.27 -0.21
CA ASN A 78 -23.00 -0.73 -0.93
C ASN A 78 -22.24 -1.44 -2.05
N GLN A 79 -21.03 -1.00 -2.35
CA GLN A 79 -20.25 -1.50 -3.48
C GLN A 79 -19.09 -2.39 -3.08
N CYS A 80 -18.47 -2.12 -1.94
CA CYS A 80 -17.28 -2.80 -1.47
C CYS A 80 -17.34 -3.11 0.00
N SER A 81 -16.90 -4.32 0.36
CA SER A 81 -16.68 -4.69 1.76
C SER A 81 -15.38 -4.13 2.32
N ASN A 82 -14.46 -3.72 1.46
CA ASN A 82 -13.16 -3.18 1.81
C ASN A 82 -12.89 -1.86 1.08
N MET A 83 -12.15 -1.00 1.76
CA MET A 83 -11.80 0.33 1.27
C MET A 83 -10.33 0.62 1.53
N LEU A 84 -9.70 1.27 0.58
CA LEU A 84 -8.32 1.74 0.69
C LEU A 84 -8.30 3.25 0.61
N LYS A 85 -7.64 3.89 1.58
CA LYS A 85 -7.34 5.32 1.59
C LYS A 85 -5.83 5.52 1.58
N PHE A 86 -5.38 6.56 0.92
CA PHE A 86 -3.98 6.95 0.92
C PHE A 86 -3.82 8.46 1.08
N SER A 87 -2.65 8.85 1.52
CA SER A 87 -2.23 10.25 1.54
C SER A 87 -0.74 10.37 1.23
N THR A 88 -0.35 11.50 0.68
CA THR A 88 1.05 11.84 0.42
C THR A 88 1.42 13.12 1.14
N ARG A 89 2.70 13.26 1.49
CA ARG A 89 3.25 14.47 2.13
C ARG A 89 4.65 14.77 1.63
N GLY A 90 5.07 16.01 1.83
CA GLY A 90 6.48 16.43 1.69
C GLY A 90 7.00 16.37 0.28
N GLY A 91 6.26 16.85 -0.69
CA GLY A 91 6.70 16.80 -2.07
C GLY A 91 5.93 17.73 -3.01
N ASN A 92 6.10 17.43 -4.27
CA ASN A 92 5.46 18.12 -5.39
C ASN A 92 5.00 17.06 -6.41
N ALA A 93 4.61 17.47 -7.61
CA ALA A 93 4.16 16.53 -8.66
C ALA A 93 5.24 15.51 -9.09
N LYS A 94 6.52 15.77 -8.82
CA LYS A 94 7.65 14.93 -9.24
C LYS A 94 8.27 14.09 -8.14
N LYS A 95 8.10 14.47 -6.87
CA LYS A 95 8.66 13.79 -5.70
C LYS A 95 7.68 13.79 -4.55
N ILE A 96 7.70 12.74 -3.76
CA ILE A 96 7.00 12.67 -2.48
C ILE A 96 7.96 12.30 -1.36
N GLY A 97 7.68 12.73 -0.14
CA GLY A 97 8.48 12.40 1.06
C GLY A 97 7.82 11.36 1.96
N LEU A 98 6.52 11.22 1.85
CA LEU A 98 5.73 10.25 2.62
C LEU A 98 4.58 9.75 1.78
N LEU A 99 4.39 8.44 1.78
CA LEU A 99 3.18 7.79 1.32
C LEU A 99 2.59 6.99 2.49
N HIS A 100 1.35 7.22 2.80
CA HIS A 100 0.61 6.50 3.83
C HIS A 100 -0.61 5.83 3.22
N VAL A 101 -0.78 4.54 3.48
CA VAL A 101 -1.90 3.76 2.97
C VAL A 101 -2.59 3.04 4.11
N ARG A 102 -3.89 3.15 4.17
CA ARG A 102 -4.75 2.44 5.13
C ARG A 102 -5.75 1.58 4.41
N PHE A 103 -5.96 0.41 4.94
CA PHE A 103 -6.92 -0.56 4.46
C PHE A 103 -7.99 -0.80 5.51
N TYR A 104 -9.24 -0.69 5.11
CA TYR A 104 -10.40 -0.76 6.02
C TYR A 104 -11.35 -1.87 5.62
N LYS A 105 -12.02 -2.41 6.62
CA LYS A 105 -13.27 -3.13 6.46
C LYS A 105 -14.43 -2.18 6.67
N VAL A 106 -15.38 -2.17 5.75
CA VAL A 106 -16.62 -1.41 5.86
C VAL A 106 -17.63 -2.30 6.56
N ASN A 107 -17.90 -2.04 7.84
CA ASN A 107 -18.88 -2.79 8.61
C ASN A 107 -20.28 -2.15 8.57
N ASP A 108 -20.30 -0.81 8.57
CA ASP A 108 -21.50 -0.03 8.73
C ASP A 108 -21.25 1.41 8.27
N ILE A 109 -22.30 2.19 8.08
CA ILE A 109 -22.25 3.57 7.55
C ILE A 109 -21.24 4.46 8.28
N ASP A 110 -21.09 4.27 9.59
CA ASP A 110 -20.20 5.07 10.43
C ASP A 110 -19.11 4.22 11.11
N ASN A 111 -18.97 2.96 10.74
CA ASN A 111 -18.08 2.04 11.43
C ASN A 111 -17.08 1.38 10.45
N PHE A 112 -15.86 1.93 10.42
CA PHE A 112 -14.75 1.41 9.64
C PHE A 112 -13.72 0.78 10.56
N LYS A 113 -13.40 -0.47 10.32
CA LYS A 113 -12.33 -1.15 11.04
C LYS A 113 -11.05 -1.11 10.21
N ILE A 114 -9.97 -0.58 10.79
CA ILE A 114 -8.65 -0.62 10.17
C ILE A 114 -8.13 -2.05 10.21
N LEU A 115 -7.94 -2.65 9.05
CA LEU A 115 -7.37 -3.99 8.90
C LEU A 115 -5.86 -3.96 8.68
N GLY A 116 -5.36 -2.93 8.07
CA GLY A 116 -3.95 -2.77 7.77
C GLY A 116 -3.57 -1.32 7.52
N GLU A 117 -2.29 -1.03 7.70
CA GLU A 117 -1.72 0.30 7.56
C GLU A 117 -0.23 0.19 7.23
N ILE A 118 0.25 0.99 6.30
CA ILE A 118 1.66 1.03 5.94
C ILE A 118 2.06 2.44 5.52
N SER A 119 3.26 2.85 5.91
CA SER A 119 3.84 4.12 5.53
C SER A 119 5.23 3.95 4.95
N HIS A 120 5.53 4.71 3.92
CA HIS A 120 6.86 4.82 3.33
C HIS A 120 7.39 6.24 3.54
N LYS A 121 8.44 6.39 4.33
CA LYS A 121 9.04 7.67 4.73
C LYS A 121 10.38 7.90 4.08
N GLU A 122 10.42 8.01 2.79
CA GLU A 122 11.64 8.31 2.07
C GLU A 122 11.32 9.16 0.84
N LYS A 123 12.16 10.12 0.54
CA LYS A 123 11.98 10.94 -0.67
C LYS A 123 12.14 10.05 -1.89
N VAL A 124 11.10 9.97 -2.70
CA VAL A 124 11.06 9.15 -3.91
C VAL A 124 10.54 9.99 -5.06
N LYS A 125 11.18 9.83 -6.22
CA LYS A 125 10.66 10.38 -7.48
C LYS A 125 9.38 9.63 -7.86
N VAL A 126 8.35 10.35 -8.24
CA VAL A 126 7.07 9.75 -8.66
C VAL A 126 7.28 8.77 -9.82
N ALA A 127 8.20 9.07 -10.75
CA ALA A 127 8.53 8.17 -11.86
C ALA A 127 9.08 6.78 -11.42
N GLU A 128 9.63 6.68 -10.21
CA GLU A 128 10.23 5.44 -9.66
C GLU A 128 9.30 4.77 -8.63
N LEU A 129 8.14 5.34 -8.38
CA LEU A 129 7.29 4.97 -7.26
C LEU A 129 6.48 3.70 -7.50
N GLN A 130 6.21 3.31 -8.76
CA GLN A 130 5.31 2.18 -9.06
C GLN A 130 5.78 0.87 -8.41
N LEU A 131 7.08 0.56 -8.45
CA LEU A 131 7.62 -0.66 -7.83
C LEU A 131 7.50 -0.62 -6.31
N ILE A 132 7.71 0.52 -5.71
CA ILE A 132 7.55 0.74 -4.26
C ILE A 132 6.08 0.55 -3.88
N VAL A 133 5.17 1.12 -4.63
CA VAL A 133 3.73 0.96 -4.41
C VAL A 133 3.30 -0.52 -4.55
N ASN A 134 3.83 -1.21 -5.55
CA ASN A 134 3.56 -2.65 -5.74
C ASN A 134 3.97 -3.46 -4.50
N ASP A 135 5.17 -3.25 -4.00
CA ASP A 135 5.67 -3.95 -2.80
C ASP A 135 4.86 -3.58 -1.56
N LEU A 136 4.52 -2.32 -1.43
CA LEU A 136 3.73 -1.79 -0.32
C LEU A 136 2.34 -2.43 -0.28
N ILE A 137 1.63 -2.44 -1.38
CA ILE A 137 0.28 -3.02 -1.47
C ILE A 137 0.32 -4.53 -1.26
N LYS A 138 1.31 -5.21 -1.86
CA LYS A 138 1.52 -6.64 -1.66
C LYS A 138 1.74 -6.98 -0.19
N GLN A 139 2.58 -6.23 0.50
CA GLN A 139 2.86 -6.42 1.91
C GLN A 139 1.63 -6.10 2.77
N LEU A 140 0.96 -4.98 2.49
CA LEU A 140 -0.23 -4.55 3.22
C LEU A 140 -1.34 -5.60 3.18
N LEU A 141 -1.60 -6.17 2.00
CA LEU A 141 -2.64 -7.17 1.79
C LEU A 141 -2.19 -8.61 2.10
N ASN A 142 -0.96 -8.80 2.51
CA ASN A 142 -0.40 -10.12 2.83
C ASN A 142 -0.55 -11.13 1.67
N LYS A 143 -0.17 -10.69 0.48
CA LYS A 143 -0.29 -11.48 -0.77
C LYS A 143 1.07 -11.79 -1.45
#